data_148f5574dcc5f6164a6f67b5c1389f5e
#
_entry.id   148f5574dcc5f6164a6f67b5c1389f5e
#
_cell.length_a   1.000
_cell.length_b   1.000
_cell.length_c   1.000
_cell.angle_alpha   90.00
_cell.angle_beta   90.00
_cell.angle_gamma   90.00
#
_symmetry.space_group_name_H-M   'P 1'
#
loop_
_entity.id
_entity.type
_entity.pdbx_description
1 polymer ?
#
loop_
_entity_poly.entity_id
_entity_poly.type
_entity_poly.pdbx_seq_one_letter_code
_entity_poly.pdbx_strand_id
1 'polypeptide(L)'
;MGRRVVITGIGLVTPLGHETETVWQRILKGESGVAPITLFDASNFPTKIAAEVKDWGDMTPFGEKNEVWAGRDRHISFAVGAGYQAMKDSGLLDADYDATRFGVYTGAGEGKQDFDLFTKLITEALNEDGSVDVGKFVNKGLEILNPVREIEQEPNMPAAFLAAKFGLKGPNINNLTACAASAQAIGEASEIIRRGETDLMLAGGSHSMIHPFGVTGFNLLTALSTRNDEPTRASRPFDKDRDGFVIGEGSGMVILEELEHAEKRGARIYGELIGYGCTSDAYRITDIHPEGRGAASCMQMALDTAGLKTTDVDYINAHGTSTGLNDRVETLAIKKVFGDQAYKIPVSSTKSETGHLIAASGATEMIYCLLAIRDQILPPTINYETPDPNCDLDYIPNTARKADVHVALSNNFGFGGQDCTLAVRKFE
;
A
#
# COMPACT_ATOMS: atom_id res chain seq x y z
N MET A 1 -18.56 -20.64 -16.56
CA MET A 1 -17.44 -20.22 -15.70
C MET A 1 -17.54 -18.71 -15.56
N GLY A 2 -17.23 -18.14 -14.39
CA GLY A 2 -17.19 -16.67 -14.23
C GLY A 2 -16.03 -16.05 -15.02
N ARG A 3 -16.07 -14.73 -15.27
CA ARG A 3 -14.98 -13.98 -15.93
C ARG A 3 -13.70 -14.10 -15.09
N ARG A 4 -12.58 -14.37 -15.73
CA ARG A 4 -11.25 -14.43 -15.11
C ARG A 4 -10.62 -13.04 -15.13
N VAL A 5 -9.87 -12.70 -14.07
CA VAL A 5 -9.23 -11.38 -13.93
C VAL A 5 -7.72 -11.56 -13.89
N VAL A 6 -7.05 -10.94 -14.84
CA VAL A 6 -5.58 -10.97 -14.96
C VAL A 6 -4.96 -9.60 -14.73
N ILE A 7 -3.68 -9.57 -14.40
CA ILE A 7 -2.91 -8.36 -14.23
C ILE A 7 -2.04 -8.15 -15.45
N THR A 8 -2.29 -7.07 -16.19
CA THR A 8 -1.58 -6.77 -17.45
C THR A 8 -0.61 -5.60 -17.37
N GLY A 9 -0.66 -4.81 -16.31
CA GLY A 9 0.27 -3.71 -16.08
C GLY A 9 0.48 -3.43 -14.60
N ILE A 10 1.68 -3.00 -14.24
CA ILE A 10 2.09 -2.67 -12.88
C ILE A 10 2.89 -1.38 -12.83
N GLY A 11 2.79 -0.63 -11.74
CA GLY A 11 3.57 0.58 -11.52
C GLY A 11 3.81 0.85 -10.04
N LEU A 12 5.00 1.31 -9.70
CA LEU A 12 5.47 1.56 -8.34
C LEU A 12 6.12 2.94 -8.21
N VAL A 13 5.80 3.60 -7.11
CA VAL A 13 6.55 4.74 -6.56
C VAL A 13 6.74 4.45 -5.07
N THR A 14 7.98 4.27 -4.63
CA THR A 14 8.30 3.85 -3.26
C THR A 14 9.57 4.54 -2.74
N PRO A 15 9.90 4.44 -1.45
CA PRO A 15 11.17 4.93 -0.92
C PRO A 15 12.42 4.31 -1.58
N LEU A 16 12.26 3.19 -2.27
CA LEU A 16 13.34 2.51 -2.99
C LEU A 16 13.46 2.91 -4.46
N GLY A 17 12.58 3.76 -4.96
CA GLY A 17 12.65 4.27 -6.34
C GLY A 17 11.29 4.51 -6.98
N HIS A 18 11.34 5.00 -8.20
CA HIS A 18 10.19 5.48 -8.95
C HIS A 18 9.89 4.63 -10.19
N GLU A 19 10.52 3.48 -10.32
CA GLU A 19 10.33 2.52 -11.41
C GLU A 19 10.28 1.10 -10.86
N THR A 20 9.35 0.31 -11.35
CA THR A 20 9.04 -1.03 -10.83
C THR A 20 10.26 -1.93 -10.78
N GLU A 21 11.06 -1.99 -11.84
CA GLU A 21 12.23 -2.89 -11.88
C GLU A 21 13.34 -2.43 -10.94
N THR A 22 13.58 -1.13 -10.85
CA THR A 22 14.57 -0.55 -9.91
C THR A 22 14.17 -0.87 -8.47
N VAL A 23 12.89 -0.67 -8.12
CA VAL A 23 12.38 -0.99 -6.78
C VAL A 23 12.56 -2.48 -6.48
N TRP A 24 12.18 -3.35 -7.41
CA TRP A 24 12.28 -4.80 -7.23
C TRP A 24 13.72 -5.26 -6.99
N GLN A 25 14.68 -4.78 -7.79
CA GLN A 25 16.08 -5.13 -7.62
C GLN A 25 16.65 -4.67 -6.27
N ARG A 26 16.19 -3.53 -5.75
CA ARG A 26 16.61 -3.03 -4.43
C ARG A 26 15.96 -3.82 -3.29
N ILE A 27 14.70 -4.24 -3.43
CA ILE A 27 14.04 -5.18 -2.51
C ILE A 27 14.84 -6.49 -2.43
N LEU A 28 15.19 -7.10 -3.56
CA LEU A 28 15.94 -8.35 -3.59
C LEU A 28 17.35 -8.24 -2.96
N LYS A 29 17.95 -7.06 -3.00
CA LYS A 29 19.22 -6.77 -2.34
C LYS A 29 19.08 -6.52 -0.84
N GLY A 30 17.87 -6.41 -0.31
CA GLY A 30 17.61 -6.05 1.08
C GLY A 30 18.02 -4.60 1.40
N GLU A 31 17.87 -3.67 0.46
CA GLU A 31 18.16 -2.27 0.70
C GLU A 31 17.03 -1.61 1.49
N SER A 32 17.36 -0.85 2.55
CA SER A 32 16.37 -0.10 3.34
C SER A 32 16.16 1.30 2.77
N GLY A 33 14.88 1.69 2.63
CA GLY A 33 14.47 3.07 2.30
C GLY A 33 14.35 3.99 3.51
N VAL A 34 14.58 3.48 4.71
CA VAL A 34 14.41 4.23 5.96
C VAL A 34 15.60 5.17 6.21
N ALA A 35 15.29 6.42 6.54
CA ALA A 35 16.27 7.46 6.84
C ALA A 35 15.69 8.47 7.85
N PRO A 36 16.49 9.41 8.36
CA PRO A 36 15.95 10.56 9.10
C PRO A 36 14.94 11.34 8.25
N ILE A 37 13.86 11.82 8.91
CA ILE A 37 12.82 12.65 8.27
C ILE A 37 13.45 13.94 7.75
N THR A 38 13.14 14.30 6.49
CA THR A 38 13.60 15.53 5.84
C THR A 38 12.47 16.44 5.40
N LEU A 39 11.22 15.96 5.36
CA LEU A 39 10.06 16.73 4.90
C LEU A 39 9.59 17.80 5.90
N PHE A 40 10.00 17.71 7.15
CA PHE A 40 9.79 18.72 8.19
C PHE A 40 10.81 18.53 9.33
N ASP A 41 10.92 19.52 10.23
CA ASP A 41 11.79 19.41 11.42
C ASP A 41 11.19 18.44 12.45
N ALA A 42 11.72 17.23 12.49
CA ALA A 42 11.33 16.18 13.44
C ALA A 42 12.19 16.12 14.71
N SER A 43 13.07 17.10 14.96
CA SER A 43 14.05 17.08 16.06
C SER A 43 13.42 16.87 17.45
N ASN A 44 12.20 17.38 17.66
CA ASN A 44 11.46 17.28 18.92
C ASN A 44 10.44 16.14 18.96
N PHE A 45 10.37 15.30 17.91
CA PHE A 45 9.47 14.15 17.88
C PHE A 45 10.11 12.92 18.53
N PRO A 46 9.32 12.02 19.16
CA PRO A 46 9.83 10.72 19.61
C PRO A 46 10.40 9.89 18.45
N THR A 47 9.68 9.83 17.31
CA THR A 47 10.13 9.23 16.07
C THR A 47 10.66 10.29 15.12
N LYS A 48 11.92 10.10 14.65
CA LYS A 48 12.64 11.04 13.77
C LYS A 48 13.01 10.42 12.43
N ILE A 49 12.47 9.25 12.15
CA ILE A 49 12.78 8.42 10.98
C ILE A 49 11.52 8.08 10.20
N ALA A 50 11.66 7.96 8.89
CA ALA A 50 10.60 7.54 7.97
C ALA A 50 11.22 6.96 6.70
N ALA A 51 10.39 6.31 5.89
CA ALA A 51 10.75 5.88 4.53
C ALA A 51 10.10 6.84 3.52
N GLU A 52 10.81 7.92 3.20
CA GLU A 52 10.39 8.96 2.27
C GLU A 52 10.68 8.57 0.82
N VAL A 53 9.78 8.92 -0.09
CA VAL A 53 10.08 8.90 -1.54
C VAL A 53 10.99 10.08 -1.86
N LYS A 54 12.26 9.80 -2.10
CA LYS A 54 13.30 10.81 -2.36
C LYS A 54 13.33 11.23 -3.82
N ASP A 55 13.92 12.40 -4.07
CA ASP A 55 14.14 12.94 -5.43
C ASP A 55 12.84 12.98 -6.27
N TRP A 56 11.70 13.22 -5.60
CA TRP A 56 10.38 13.31 -6.21
C TRP A 56 10.02 14.77 -6.50
N GLY A 57 9.48 15.02 -7.68
CA GLY A 57 9.05 16.35 -8.11
C GLY A 57 9.15 16.57 -9.60
N ASP A 58 10.00 15.82 -10.31
CA ASP A 58 9.98 15.80 -11.76
C ASP A 58 8.88 14.86 -12.27
N MET A 59 7.80 15.45 -12.77
CA MET A 59 6.64 14.71 -13.30
C MET A 59 6.71 14.51 -14.83
N THR A 60 7.76 15.02 -15.48
CA THR A 60 7.92 14.89 -16.94
C THR A 60 8.05 13.44 -17.42
N PRO A 61 8.69 12.50 -16.70
CA PRO A 61 8.71 11.10 -17.09
C PRO A 61 7.32 10.44 -17.12
N PHE A 62 6.34 11.04 -16.43
CA PHE A 62 4.97 10.55 -16.35
C PHE A 62 4.00 11.33 -17.27
N GLY A 63 4.54 12.07 -18.24
CA GLY A 63 3.75 12.82 -19.22
C GLY A 63 3.07 14.07 -18.67
N GLU A 64 3.60 14.66 -17.59
CA GLU A 64 3.06 15.82 -16.90
C GLU A 64 4.01 17.02 -16.99
N LYS A 65 3.47 18.23 -16.76
CA LYS A 65 4.27 19.46 -16.69
C LYS A 65 4.55 19.79 -15.23
N ASN A 66 5.81 20.02 -14.90
CA ASN A 66 6.24 20.29 -13.52
C ASN A 66 5.53 21.50 -12.88
N GLU A 67 5.22 22.53 -13.69
CA GLU A 67 4.54 23.74 -13.21
C GLU A 67 3.13 23.44 -12.68
N VAL A 68 2.46 22.41 -13.22
CA VAL A 68 1.13 21.98 -12.78
C VAL A 68 1.21 21.26 -11.43
N TRP A 69 2.34 20.59 -11.17
CA TRP A 69 2.52 19.75 -9.98
C TRP A 69 3.29 20.41 -8.84
N ALA A 70 3.84 21.61 -9.09
CA ALA A 70 4.57 22.35 -8.08
C ALA A 70 3.69 22.64 -6.85
N GLY A 71 4.08 22.08 -5.71
CA GLY A 71 3.36 22.23 -4.44
C GLY A 71 2.03 21.50 -4.33
N ARG A 72 1.72 20.58 -5.23
CA ARG A 72 0.60 19.64 -5.14
C ARG A 72 0.84 18.57 -4.06
N ASP A 73 -0.22 17.89 -3.65
CA ASP A 73 -0.10 16.82 -2.66
C ASP A 73 0.69 15.63 -3.23
N ARG A 74 1.59 15.09 -2.40
CA ARG A 74 2.50 14.02 -2.79
C ARG A 74 1.76 12.72 -3.11
N HIS A 75 0.74 12.37 -2.31
CA HIS A 75 0.02 11.11 -2.52
C HIS A 75 -0.70 11.10 -3.87
N ILE A 76 -1.23 12.23 -4.35
CA ILE A 76 -1.85 12.32 -5.68
C ILE A 76 -0.79 12.15 -6.77
N SER A 77 0.34 12.85 -6.63
CA SER A 77 1.43 12.75 -7.61
C SER A 77 2.04 11.35 -7.68
N PHE A 78 2.15 10.65 -6.53
CA PHE A 78 2.56 9.23 -6.51
C PHE A 78 1.58 8.34 -7.27
N ALA A 79 0.26 8.53 -7.04
CA ALA A 79 -0.78 7.80 -7.76
C ALA A 79 -0.68 8.00 -9.28
N VAL A 80 -0.48 9.25 -9.71
CA VAL A 80 -0.32 9.58 -11.13
C VAL A 80 0.94 8.94 -11.71
N GLY A 81 2.06 8.97 -10.98
CA GLY A 81 3.31 8.34 -11.40
C GLY A 81 3.19 6.82 -11.54
N ALA A 82 2.67 6.14 -10.51
CA ALA A 82 2.46 4.69 -10.54
C ALA A 82 1.39 4.29 -11.56
N GLY A 83 0.29 5.05 -11.66
CA GLY A 83 -0.75 4.82 -12.65
C GLY A 83 -0.25 4.96 -14.09
N TYR A 84 0.57 5.97 -14.36
CA TYR A 84 1.19 6.11 -15.68
C TYR A 84 2.09 4.92 -16.03
N GLN A 85 2.88 4.44 -15.08
CA GLN A 85 3.70 3.24 -15.28
C GLN A 85 2.82 2.03 -15.61
N ALA A 86 1.75 1.78 -14.83
CA ALA A 86 0.84 0.66 -15.05
C ALA A 86 0.15 0.74 -16.42
N MET A 87 -0.32 1.93 -16.84
CA MET A 87 -0.90 2.16 -18.16
C MET A 87 0.12 1.93 -19.29
N LYS A 88 1.35 2.42 -19.12
CA LYS A 88 2.43 2.22 -20.09
C LYS A 88 2.84 0.76 -20.20
N ASP A 89 3.01 0.11 -19.05
CA ASP A 89 3.46 -1.28 -18.95
C ASP A 89 2.45 -2.27 -19.55
N SER A 90 1.15 -1.98 -19.41
CA SER A 90 0.07 -2.75 -20.05
C SER A 90 -0.08 -2.49 -21.56
N GLY A 91 0.60 -1.48 -22.11
CA GLY A 91 0.41 -1.02 -23.48
C GLY A 91 -0.87 -0.22 -23.74
N LEU A 92 -1.60 0.17 -22.68
CA LEU A 92 -2.88 0.86 -22.82
C LEU A 92 -2.75 2.38 -23.02
N LEU A 93 -1.55 2.98 -22.89
CA LEU A 93 -1.36 4.40 -23.21
C LEU A 93 -1.63 4.71 -24.70
N ASP A 94 -1.28 3.78 -25.58
CA ASP A 94 -1.36 3.93 -27.04
C ASP A 94 -2.43 3.02 -27.68
N ALA A 95 -3.24 2.32 -26.86
CA ALA A 95 -4.27 1.41 -27.35
C ALA A 95 -5.67 2.04 -27.36
N ASP A 96 -6.49 1.63 -28.30
CA ASP A 96 -7.92 1.94 -28.28
C ASP A 96 -8.64 1.03 -27.28
N TYR A 97 -9.44 1.61 -26.40
CA TYR A 97 -10.32 0.89 -25.47
C TYR A 97 -11.64 1.62 -25.27
N ASP A 98 -12.65 0.90 -24.87
CA ASP A 98 -13.92 1.53 -24.47
C ASP A 98 -13.76 2.19 -23.09
N ALA A 99 -13.58 3.50 -23.08
CA ALA A 99 -13.39 4.27 -21.85
C ALA A 99 -14.56 4.11 -20.86
N THR A 100 -15.78 3.80 -21.32
CA THR A 100 -16.96 3.59 -20.45
C THR A 100 -16.90 2.25 -19.71
N ARG A 101 -16.06 1.33 -20.18
CA ARG A 101 -15.80 0.03 -19.57
C ARG A 101 -14.43 -0.06 -18.88
N PHE A 102 -13.78 1.09 -18.71
CA PHE A 102 -12.54 1.21 -17.97
C PHE A 102 -12.73 2.12 -16.76
N GLY A 103 -12.68 1.53 -15.57
CA GLY A 103 -12.86 2.25 -14.30
C GLY A 103 -11.55 2.45 -13.54
N VAL A 104 -11.65 3.17 -12.42
CA VAL A 104 -10.57 3.36 -11.45
C VAL A 104 -11.07 3.06 -10.05
N TYR A 105 -10.27 2.31 -9.28
CA TYR A 105 -10.58 2.05 -7.88
C TYR A 105 -9.30 2.20 -7.05
N THR A 106 -9.25 3.19 -6.16
CA THR A 106 -8.08 3.45 -5.31
C THR A 106 -8.39 3.20 -3.84
N GLY A 107 -7.37 2.72 -3.10
CA GLY A 107 -7.31 2.81 -1.66
C GLY A 107 -6.39 3.97 -1.29
N ALA A 108 -6.96 5.06 -0.81
CA ALA A 108 -6.18 6.22 -0.40
C ALA A 108 -6.74 6.82 0.88
N GLY A 109 -5.84 7.33 1.71
CA GLY A 109 -6.21 8.12 2.87
C GLY A 109 -6.37 9.59 2.51
N GLU A 110 -6.56 10.39 3.54
CA GLU A 110 -6.60 11.84 3.44
C GLU A 110 -5.27 12.42 2.92
N GLY A 111 -5.36 13.50 2.16
CA GLY A 111 -4.21 14.27 1.72
C GLY A 111 -3.59 15.09 2.83
N LYS A 112 -2.42 15.65 2.57
CA LYS A 112 -1.68 16.44 3.52
C LYS A 112 -2.34 17.78 3.76
N GLN A 113 -2.71 18.07 5.02
CA GLN A 113 -3.04 19.41 5.46
C GLN A 113 -1.75 20.27 5.52
N ASP A 114 -1.78 21.49 4.98
CA ASP A 114 -0.67 22.44 5.09
C ASP A 114 -0.53 22.92 6.53
N PHE A 115 0.41 22.33 7.27
CA PHE A 115 0.63 22.59 8.69
C PHE A 115 0.98 24.04 8.97
N ASP A 116 1.86 24.64 8.16
CA ASP A 116 2.33 26.01 8.37
C ASP A 116 1.18 27.00 8.11
N LEU A 117 0.41 26.77 7.06
CA LEU A 117 -0.73 27.61 6.73
C LEU A 117 -1.84 27.49 7.79
N PHE A 118 -2.12 26.25 8.26
CA PHE A 118 -3.10 26.02 9.32
C PHE A 118 -2.69 26.69 10.64
N THR A 119 -1.42 26.55 11.05
CA THR A 119 -0.89 27.22 12.26
C THR A 119 -0.96 28.74 12.15
N LYS A 120 -0.67 29.29 10.96
CA LYS A 120 -0.81 30.73 10.70
C LYS A 120 -2.26 31.18 10.86
N LEU A 121 -3.23 30.44 10.27
CA LEU A 121 -4.65 30.75 10.40
C LEU A 121 -5.11 30.77 11.86
N ILE A 122 -4.74 29.78 12.65
CA ILE A 122 -5.07 29.71 14.07
C ILE A 122 -4.43 30.91 14.81
N THR A 123 -3.14 31.17 14.58
CA THR A 123 -2.40 32.25 15.27
C THR A 123 -3.01 33.62 14.99
N GLU A 124 -3.37 33.90 13.74
CA GLU A 124 -3.98 35.19 13.36
C GLU A 124 -5.44 35.34 13.85
N ALA A 125 -6.09 34.23 14.19
CA ALA A 125 -7.47 34.21 14.70
C ALA A 125 -7.55 34.14 16.24
N LEU A 126 -6.43 34.08 16.98
CA LEU A 126 -6.45 34.04 18.43
C LEU A 126 -6.94 35.35 19.02
N ASN A 127 -7.79 35.24 20.05
CA ASN A 127 -8.14 36.32 20.97
C ASN A 127 -7.14 36.38 22.15
N GLU A 128 -7.19 37.46 22.93
CA GLU A 128 -6.33 37.64 24.11
C GLU A 128 -6.50 36.57 25.18
N ASP A 129 -7.68 35.95 25.26
CA ASP A 129 -8.00 34.87 26.20
C ASP A 129 -7.58 33.47 25.67
N GLY A 130 -6.95 33.38 24.48
CA GLY A 130 -6.51 32.14 23.86
C GLY A 130 -7.62 31.38 23.10
N SER A 131 -8.84 31.91 23.06
CA SER A 131 -9.90 31.36 22.20
C SER A 131 -9.67 31.74 20.74
N VAL A 132 -10.23 30.93 19.81
CA VAL A 132 -10.20 31.20 18.36
C VAL A 132 -11.44 31.95 17.95
N ASP A 133 -11.27 33.14 17.36
CA ASP A 133 -12.33 33.88 16.69
C ASP A 133 -12.63 33.25 15.32
N VAL A 134 -13.74 32.52 15.24
CA VAL A 134 -14.16 31.80 14.02
C VAL A 134 -14.38 32.78 12.84
N GLY A 135 -14.86 34.01 13.11
CA GLY A 135 -15.06 35.00 12.05
C GLY A 135 -13.74 35.46 11.43
N LYS A 136 -12.74 35.76 12.29
CA LYS A 136 -11.37 36.09 11.81
C LYS A 136 -10.76 34.90 11.05
N PHE A 137 -10.90 33.67 11.60
CA PHE A 137 -10.38 32.46 10.96
C PHE A 137 -10.96 32.28 9.55
N VAL A 138 -12.28 32.35 9.38
CA VAL A 138 -12.94 32.22 8.08
C VAL A 138 -12.51 33.32 7.11
N ASN A 139 -12.55 34.59 7.55
CA ASN A 139 -12.17 35.72 6.68
C ASN A 139 -10.72 35.58 6.21
N LYS A 140 -9.81 35.19 7.10
CA LYS A 140 -8.41 34.98 6.74
C LYS A 140 -8.23 33.74 5.86
N GLY A 141 -8.96 32.67 6.15
CA GLY A 141 -8.98 31.48 5.31
C GLY A 141 -9.37 31.77 3.86
N LEU A 142 -10.45 32.53 3.66
CA LEU A 142 -10.88 32.96 2.33
C LEU A 142 -9.84 33.81 1.58
N GLU A 143 -8.97 34.49 2.31
CA GLU A 143 -7.88 35.31 1.73
C GLU A 143 -6.68 34.46 1.29
N ILE A 144 -6.26 33.47 2.11
CA ILE A 144 -4.95 32.83 1.95
C ILE A 144 -5.01 31.34 1.54
N LEU A 145 -6.15 30.65 1.72
CA LEU A 145 -6.27 29.26 1.32
C LEU A 145 -6.38 29.12 -0.21
N ASN A 146 -5.76 28.08 -0.73
CA ASN A 146 -5.86 27.75 -2.14
C ASN A 146 -6.94 26.66 -2.35
N PRO A 147 -8.05 26.95 -3.05
CA PRO A 147 -9.17 26.03 -3.18
C PRO A 147 -8.79 24.70 -3.83
N VAL A 148 -7.76 24.68 -4.68
CA VAL A 148 -7.29 23.44 -5.31
C VAL A 148 -6.56 22.56 -4.27
N ARG A 149 -5.75 23.16 -3.41
CA ARG A 149 -5.05 22.40 -2.36
C ARG A 149 -6.00 21.90 -1.28
N GLU A 150 -7.04 22.70 -0.97
CA GLU A 150 -8.03 22.28 0.01
C GLU A 150 -8.83 21.05 -0.49
N ILE A 151 -9.20 21.00 -1.77
CA ILE A 151 -9.90 19.82 -2.31
C ILE A 151 -8.96 18.60 -2.44
N GLU A 152 -7.66 18.80 -2.60
CA GLU A 152 -6.67 17.71 -2.66
C GLU A 152 -6.53 16.93 -1.35
N GLN A 153 -7.05 17.44 -0.23
CA GLN A 153 -7.12 16.71 1.03
C GLN A 153 -8.16 15.59 1.01
N GLU A 154 -9.11 15.61 0.06
CA GLU A 154 -10.14 14.59 -0.06
C GLU A 154 -9.56 13.24 -0.55
N PRO A 155 -9.86 12.11 0.14
CA PRO A 155 -9.26 10.81 -0.18
C PRO A 155 -9.51 10.31 -1.60
N ASN A 156 -10.57 10.77 -2.26
CA ASN A 156 -10.93 10.34 -3.63
C ASN A 156 -10.15 11.07 -4.73
N MET A 157 -9.30 12.03 -4.40
CA MET A 157 -8.57 12.81 -5.40
C MET A 157 -7.58 11.98 -6.23
N PRO A 158 -6.84 11.01 -5.70
CA PRO A 158 -6.01 10.14 -6.54
C PRO A 158 -6.82 9.47 -7.66
N ALA A 159 -7.99 8.91 -7.35
CA ALA A 159 -8.88 8.30 -8.35
C ALA A 159 -9.38 9.33 -9.38
N ALA A 160 -9.75 10.53 -8.93
CA ALA A 160 -10.24 11.60 -9.80
C ALA A 160 -9.16 12.07 -10.79
N PHE A 161 -7.91 12.26 -10.32
CA PHE A 161 -6.80 12.65 -11.20
C PHE A 161 -6.44 11.57 -12.20
N LEU A 162 -6.42 10.29 -11.79
CA LEU A 162 -6.19 9.16 -12.70
C LEU A 162 -7.28 9.06 -13.77
N ALA A 163 -8.55 9.15 -13.39
CA ALA A 163 -9.67 9.13 -14.32
C ALA A 163 -9.59 10.28 -15.33
N ALA A 164 -9.31 11.50 -14.87
CA ALA A 164 -9.17 12.66 -15.74
C ALA A 164 -7.96 12.53 -16.70
N LYS A 165 -6.81 12.08 -16.20
CA LYS A 165 -5.59 11.91 -16.99
C LYS A 165 -5.75 10.93 -18.14
N PHE A 166 -6.35 9.77 -17.88
CA PHE A 166 -6.47 8.69 -18.86
C PHE A 166 -7.86 8.62 -19.53
N GLY A 167 -8.77 9.55 -19.20
CA GLY A 167 -10.10 9.60 -19.77
C GLY A 167 -10.98 8.41 -19.38
N LEU A 168 -10.79 7.81 -18.19
CA LEU A 168 -11.54 6.66 -17.71
C LEU A 168 -12.97 7.07 -17.32
N LYS A 169 -13.96 6.45 -17.93
CA LYS A 169 -15.39 6.82 -17.78
C LYS A 169 -16.22 5.72 -17.12
N GLY A 170 -15.60 4.61 -16.75
CA GLY A 170 -16.21 3.56 -15.94
C GLY A 170 -16.36 3.98 -14.47
N PRO A 171 -16.61 3.04 -13.54
CA PRO A 171 -16.69 3.33 -12.11
C PRO A 171 -15.46 4.07 -11.61
N ASN A 172 -15.65 5.12 -10.80
CA ASN A 172 -14.59 5.88 -10.16
C ASN A 172 -14.83 5.85 -8.65
N ILE A 173 -14.02 5.07 -7.94
CA ILE A 173 -14.27 4.72 -6.55
C ILE A 173 -12.97 4.88 -5.74
N ASN A 174 -13.12 5.29 -4.48
CA ASN A 174 -12.06 5.25 -3.47
C ASN A 174 -12.61 4.64 -2.18
N ASN A 175 -11.80 3.83 -1.50
CA ASN A 175 -12.06 3.39 -0.14
C ASN A 175 -10.93 3.86 0.80
N LEU A 176 -11.29 4.07 2.07
CA LEU A 176 -10.38 4.41 3.14
C LEU A 176 -10.51 3.36 4.25
N THR A 177 -9.74 2.27 4.14
CA THR A 177 -9.72 1.15 5.08
C THR A 177 -8.33 0.93 5.67
N ALA A 178 -7.71 2.05 6.06
CA ALA A 178 -6.37 2.11 6.65
C ALA A 178 -5.35 1.27 5.84
N CYS A 179 -4.62 0.37 6.51
CA CYS A 179 -3.55 -0.42 5.88
C CYS A 179 -4.05 -1.46 4.86
N ALA A 180 -5.34 -1.80 4.88
CA ALA A 180 -5.94 -2.75 3.93
C ALA A 180 -6.49 -2.07 2.65
N ALA A 181 -6.46 -0.72 2.58
CA ALA A 181 -7.21 0.04 1.59
C ALA A 181 -6.89 -0.35 0.14
N SER A 182 -5.63 -0.39 -0.27
CA SER A 182 -5.30 -0.72 -1.66
C SER A 182 -5.49 -2.19 -2.01
N ALA A 183 -5.28 -3.11 -1.06
CA ALA A 183 -5.60 -4.52 -1.28
C ALA A 183 -7.10 -4.72 -1.47
N GLN A 184 -7.93 -4.08 -0.65
CA GLN A 184 -9.37 -4.11 -0.78
C GLN A 184 -9.84 -3.45 -2.09
N ALA A 185 -9.24 -2.30 -2.48
CA ALA A 185 -9.54 -1.66 -3.76
C ALA A 185 -9.30 -2.60 -4.96
N ILE A 186 -8.19 -3.35 -4.94
CA ILE A 186 -7.86 -4.34 -5.97
C ILE A 186 -8.84 -5.51 -5.95
N GLY A 187 -9.17 -6.04 -4.76
CA GLY A 187 -10.14 -7.11 -4.60
C GLY A 187 -11.52 -6.72 -5.15
N GLU A 188 -12.07 -5.59 -4.70
CA GLU A 188 -13.37 -5.09 -5.15
C GLU A 188 -13.38 -4.74 -6.65
N ALA A 189 -12.30 -4.14 -7.17
CA ALA A 189 -12.17 -3.88 -8.60
C ALA A 189 -12.23 -5.17 -9.43
N SER A 190 -11.64 -6.27 -8.93
CA SER A 190 -11.72 -7.57 -9.58
C SER A 190 -13.15 -8.11 -9.60
N GLU A 191 -13.91 -7.91 -8.53
CA GLU A 191 -15.32 -8.32 -8.47
C GLU A 191 -16.20 -7.53 -9.44
N ILE A 192 -15.92 -6.24 -9.65
CA ILE A 192 -16.59 -5.41 -10.68
C ILE A 192 -16.37 -6.01 -12.08
N ILE A 193 -15.12 -6.43 -12.39
CA ILE A 193 -14.83 -7.12 -13.67
C ILE A 193 -15.53 -8.48 -13.74
N ARG A 194 -15.49 -9.28 -12.66
CA ARG A 194 -16.16 -10.62 -12.63
C ARG A 194 -17.66 -10.53 -12.85
N ARG A 195 -18.32 -9.48 -12.36
CA ARG A 195 -19.74 -9.21 -12.62
C ARG A 195 -20.04 -8.69 -14.03
N GLY A 196 -19.00 -8.39 -14.84
CA GLY A 196 -19.15 -7.90 -16.21
C GLY A 196 -19.50 -6.41 -16.31
N GLU A 197 -19.36 -5.65 -15.24
CA GLU A 197 -19.64 -4.21 -15.24
C GLU A 197 -18.57 -3.42 -16.00
N THR A 198 -17.31 -3.87 -15.96
CA THR A 198 -16.18 -3.33 -16.72
C THR A 198 -15.34 -4.44 -17.33
N ASP A 199 -14.44 -4.08 -18.25
CA ASP A 199 -13.43 -5.00 -18.81
C ASP A 199 -12.03 -4.67 -18.28
N LEU A 200 -11.83 -3.42 -17.85
CA LEU A 200 -10.57 -2.88 -17.35
C LEU A 200 -10.80 -2.09 -16.07
N MET A 201 -9.89 -2.23 -15.11
CA MET A 201 -9.81 -1.39 -13.92
C MET A 201 -8.35 -1.00 -13.63
N LEU A 202 -8.10 0.30 -13.49
CA LEU A 202 -6.87 0.80 -12.87
C LEU A 202 -7.09 0.80 -11.36
N ALA A 203 -6.43 -0.11 -10.66
CA ALA A 203 -6.65 -0.32 -9.24
C ALA A 203 -5.34 -0.26 -8.44
N GLY A 204 -5.43 0.08 -7.16
CA GLY A 204 -4.28 0.16 -6.29
C GLY A 204 -4.45 1.16 -5.18
N GLY A 205 -3.37 1.82 -4.77
CA GLY A 205 -3.47 2.83 -3.74
C GLY A 205 -2.25 3.73 -3.64
N SER A 206 -2.45 4.84 -2.93
CA SER A 206 -1.43 5.86 -2.73
C SER A 206 -1.60 6.53 -1.38
N HIS A 207 -0.51 6.82 -0.70
CA HIS A 207 -0.55 7.52 0.58
C HIS A 207 0.74 8.26 0.90
N SER A 208 0.61 9.35 1.67
CA SER A 208 1.72 10.11 2.25
C SER A 208 1.28 10.69 3.59
N MET A 209 1.77 10.13 4.71
CA MET A 209 1.49 10.61 6.08
C MET A 209 2.72 11.14 6.79
N ILE A 210 3.82 11.40 6.06
CA ILE A 210 5.06 11.93 6.64
C ILE A 210 4.96 13.46 6.72
N HIS A 211 4.18 13.91 7.68
CA HIS A 211 3.98 15.32 8.01
C HIS A 211 3.68 15.47 9.53
N PRO A 212 3.77 16.68 10.12
CA PRO A 212 3.66 16.86 11.57
C PRO A 212 2.40 16.23 12.19
N PHE A 213 1.22 16.38 11.58
CA PHE A 213 -0.02 15.78 12.08
C PHE A 213 0.00 14.26 12.02
N GLY A 214 0.42 13.67 10.88
CA GLY A 214 0.45 12.23 10.69
C GLY A 214 1.42 11.55 11.65
N VAL A 215 2.65 12.05 11.75
CA VAL A 215 3.65 11.49 12.68
C VAL A 215 3.23 11.70 14.15
N THR A 216 2.61 12.84 14.50
CA THR A 216 2.07 13.04 15.86
C THR A 216 0.99 12.02 16.17
N GLY A 217 0.04 11.80 15.26
CA GLY A 217 -1.05 10.83 15.45
C GLY A 217 -0.54 9.43 15.74
N PHE A 218 0.38 8.92 14.93
CA PHE A 218 0.97 7.60 15.14
C PHE A 218 1.88 7.51 16.38
N ASN A 219 2.59 8.59 16.75
CA ASN A 219 3.33 8.63 18.01
C ASN A 219 2.40 8.56 19.23
N LEU A 220 1.23 9.25 19.20
CA LEU A 220 0.22 9.16 20.27
C LEU A 220 -0.33 7.74 20.43
N LEU A 221 -0.39 6.97 19.35
CA LEU A 221 -0.77 5.55 19.38
C LEU A 221 0.37 4.64 19.85
N THR A 222 1.57 5.19 20.09
CA THR A 222 2.77 4.40 20.43
C THR A 222 3.07 3.27 19.42
N ALA A 223 2.74 3.50 18.15
CA ALA A 223 2.82 2.50 17.10
C ALA A 223 4.13 2.57 16.29
N LEU A 224 4.83 3.73 16.35
CA LEU A 224 6.05 3.95 15.58
C LEU A 224 7.30 3.49 16.33
N SER A 225 8.27 2.97 15.58
CA SER A 225 9.62 2.72 16.09
C SER A 225 10.30 4.02 16.50
N THR A 226 11.03 3.97 17.61
CA THR A 226 11.87 5.07 18.10
C THR A 226 13.35 4.80 17.96
N ARG A 227 13.75 3.82 17.16
CA ARG A 227 15.15 3.45 16.87
C ARG A 227 15.82 4.47 15.94
N ASN A 228 15.87 5.73 16.40
CA ASN A 228 16.35 6.88 15.62
C ASN A 228 17.85 6.82 15.27
N ASP A 229 18.65 6.15 16.10
CA ASP A 229 20.10 6.07 15.93
C ASP A 229 20.54 5.08 14.85
N GLU A 230 19.65 4.14 14.49
CA GLU A 230 19.88 3.12 13.47
C GLU A 230 18.70 3.05 12.49
N PRO A 231 18.45 4.09 11.68
CA PRO A 231 17.25 4.18 10.84
C PRO A 231 16.99 2.96 9.96
N THR A 232 18.04 2.47 9.28
CA THR A 232 17.94 1.34 8.35
C THR A 232 17.66 0.00 9.04
N ARG A 233 17.82 -0.07 10.37
CA ARG A 233 17.56 -1.25 11.20
C ARG A 233 16.27 -1.15 12.02
N ALA A 234 15.50 -0.08 11.85
CA ALA A 234 14.31 0.19 12.67
C ALA A 234 13.13 -0.71 12.30
N SER A 235 12.82 -0.85 11.00
CA SER A 235 11.79 -1.80 10.55
C SER A 235 12.36 -3.21 10.55
N ARG A 236 11.87 -4.06 11.48
CA ARG A 236 12.38 -5.40 11.74
C ARG A 236 11.25 -6.39 12.02
N PRO A 237 10.39 -6.67 11.02
CA PRO A 237 9.27 -7.58 11.19
C PRO A 237 9.68 -8.94 11.75
N PHE A 238 8.87 -9.48 12.68
CA PHE A 238 9.04 -10.78 13.34
C PHE A 238 10.29 -10.92 14.24
N ASP A 239 11.18 -9.94 14.24
CA ASP A 239 12.34 -9.92 15.16
C ASP A 239 11.86 -9.68 16.60
N LYS A 240 12.55 -10.29 17.58
CA LYS A 240 12.20 -10.17 19.00
C LYS A 240 12.32 -8.73 19.51
N ASP A 241 13.27 -7.97 18.99
CA ASP A 241 13.60 -6.61 19.44
C ASP A 241 12.88 -5.52 18.63
N ARG A 242 11.79 -5.88 17.91
CA ARG A 242 10.93 -4.92 17.21
C ARG A 242 10.19 -4.02 18.19
N ASP A 243 10.07 -2.74 17.87
CA ASP A 243 9.52 -1.71 18.77
C ASP A 243 8.41 -0.86 18.13
N GLY A 244 8.01 -1.16 16.90
CA GLY A 244 7.00 -0.41 16.16
C GLY A 244 7.28 -0.39 14.66
N PHE A 245 6.34 0.11 13.88
CA PHE A 245 6.55 0.24 12.44
C PHE A 245 7.28 1.54 12.10
N VAL A 246 7.91 1.57 10.93
CA VAL A 246 8.43 2.80 10.33
C VAL A 246 7.42 3.27 9.29
N ILE A 247 6.96 4.52 9.42
CA ILE A 247 6.03 5.11 8.44
C ILE A 247 6.74 5.30 7.10
N GLY A 248 6.07 4.88 6.02
CA GLY A 248 6.51 5.09 4.64
C GLY A 248 5.43 5.80 3.81
N GLU A 249 5.81 6.23 2.63
CA GLU A 249 4.91 6.83 1.64
C GLU A 249 5.13 6.24 0.26
N GLY A 250 4.14 6.35 -0.62
CA GLY A 250 4.27 5.86 -2.00
C GLY A 250 2.96 5.46 -2.64
N SER A 251 3.07 4.73 -3.74
CA SER A 251 1.93 4.21 -4.52
C SER A 251 2.27 2.92 -5.22
N GLY A 252 1.30 2.01 -5.29
CA GLY A 252 1.27 0.85 -6.17
C GLY A 252 -0.01 0.86 -6.98
N MET A 253 0.10 0.70 -8.30
CA MET A 253 -1.04 0.64 -9.21
C MET A 253 -0.91 -0.55 -10.15
N VAL A 254 -2.05 -1.18 -10.45
CA VAL A 254 -2.14 -2.31 -11.38
C VAL A 254 -3.26 -2.09 -12.38
N ILE A 255 -3.10 -2.69 -13.57
CA ILE A 255 -4.20 -2.86 -14.51
C ILE A 255 -4.77 -4.26 -14.30
N LEU A 256 -5.99 -4.31 -13.82
CA LEU A 256 -6.81 -5.50 -13.82
C LEU A 256 -7.60 -5.56 -15.13
N GLU A 257 -7.62 -6.70 -15.76
CA GLU A 257 -8.22 -6.88 -17.07
C GLU A 257 -8.96 -8.22 -17.14
N GLU A 258 -10.08 -8.24 -17.81
CA GLU A 258 -10.78 -9.46 -18.13
C GLU A 258 -9.95 -10.31 -19.11
N LEU A 259 -9.84 -11.61 -18.84
CA LEU A 259 -8.90 -12.48 -19.56
C LEU A 259 -9.11 -12.48 -21.09
N GLU A 260 -10.34 -12.67 -21.57
CA GLU A 260 -10.62 -12.72 -23.01
C GLU A 260 -10.32 -11.36 -23.69
N HIS A 261 -10.52 -10.25 -22.95
CA HIS A 261 -10.15 -8.91 -23.41
C HIS A 261 -8.62 -8.79 -23.53
N ALA A 262 -7.87 -9.26 -22.53
CA ALA A 262 -6.41 -9.25 -22.53
C ALA A 262 -5.82 -10.10 -23.66
N GLU A 263 -6.32 -11.31 -23.85
CA GLU A 263 -5.90 -12.24 -24.92
C GLU A 263 -6.19 -11.66 -26.31
N LYS A 264 -7.38 -11.09 -26.51
CA LYS A 264 -7.78 -10.48 -27.80
C LYS A 264 -6.84 -9.37 -28.25
N ARG A 265 -6.29 -8.58 -27.34
CA ARG A 265 -5.31 -7.51 -27.65
C ARG A 265 -3.85 -7.96 -27.56
N GLY A 266 -3.59 -9.23 -27.21
CA GLY A 266 -2.24 -9.77 -27.07
C GLY A 266 -1.46 -9.17 -25.90
N ALA A 267 -2.14 -8.86 -24.77
CA ALA A 267 -1.52 -8.29 -23.60
C ALA A 267 -0.51 -9.24 -22.95
N ARG A 268 0.58 -8.70 -22.42
CA ARG A 268 1.41 -9.44 -21.47
C ARG A 268 0.61 -9.62 -20.15
N ILE A 269 0.64 -10.82 -19.60
CA ILE A 269 -0.04 -11.14 -18.33
C ILE A 269 1.03 -11.48 -17.29
N TYR A 270 1.01 -10.77 -16.16
CA TYR A 270 1.89 -11.01 -15.02
C TYR A 270 1.43 -12.19 -14.16
N GLY A 271 0.12 -12.33 -14.02
CA GLY A 271 -0.53 -13.35 -13.21
C GLY A 271 -2.04 -13.17 -13.20
N GLU A 272 -2.72 -14.04 -12.51
CA GLU A 272 -4.17 -14.02 -12.33
C GLU A 272 -4.51 -13.72 -10.87
N LEU A 273 -5.45 -12.80 -10.62
CA LEU A 273 -6.03 -12.59 -9.30
C LEU A 273 -7.14 -13.60 -9.08
N ILE A 274 -6.84 -14.64 -8.32
CA ILE A 274 -7.72 -15.81 -8.19
C ILE A 274 -8.54 -15.81 -6.92
N GLY A 275 -8.10 -15.11 -5.86
CA GLY A 275 -8.77 -15.08 -4.57
C GLY A 275 -8.75 -13.74 -3.91
N TYR A 276 -9.82 -13.45 -3.18
CA TYR A 276 -10.00 -12.25 -2.39
C TYR A 276 -10.76 -12.59 -1.11
N GLY A 277 -10.19 -12.22 0.03
CA GLY A 277 -10.83 -12.30 1.33
C GLY A 277 -10.87 -10.92 1.99
N CYS A 278 -12.01 -10.58 2.57
CA CYS A 278 -12.19 -9.33 3.32
C CYS A 278 -13.04 -9.62 4.56
N THR A 279 -12.51 -9.29 5.72
CA THR A 279 -13.15 -9.55 7.00
C THR A 279 -12.99 -8.39 7.98
N SER A 280 -13.54 -8.54 9.17
CA SER A 280 -13.36 -7.59 10.28
C SER A 280 -13.04 -8.32 11.56
N ASP A 281 -12.06 -7.80 12.30
CA ASP A 281 -11.76 -8.24 13.66
C ASP A 281 -12.89 -7.97 14.65
N ALA A 282 -13.66 -6.90 14.46
CA ALA A 282 -14.73 -6.45 15.35
C ALA A 282 -14.29 -6.46 16.82
N TYR A 283 -13.11 -5.91 17.12
CA TYR A 283 -12.49 -5.97 18.44
C TYR A 283 -12.17 -4.58 19.00
N ARG A 284 -11.07 -3.97 18.59
CA ARG A 284 -10.65 -2.63 19.03
C ARG A 284 -10.31 -1.77 17.83
N ILE A 285 -10.24 -0.45 18.04
CA ILE A 285 -9.99 0.51 16.95
C ILE A 285 -8.58 0.35 16.37
N THR A 286 -7.58 0.08 17.21
CA THR A 286 -6.17 0.01 16.79
C THR A 286 -5.52 -1.36 16.95
N ASP A 287 -6.18 -2.27 17.68
CA ASP A 287 -5.59 -3.57 17.96
C ASP A 287 -6.25 -4.67 17.12
N ILE A 288 -5.43 -5.51 16.53
CA ILE A 288 -5.85 -6.77 15.93
C ILE A 288 -6.40 -7.72 17.02
N HIS A 289 -7.40 -8.53 16.70
CA HIS A 289 -7.96 -9.49 17.65
C HIS A 289 -6.87 -10.47 18.13
N PRO A 290 -6.64 -10.61 19.46
CA PRO A 290 -5.48 -11.33 20.01
C PRO A 290 -5.40 -12.80 19.61
N GLU A 291 -6.51 -13.40 19.22
CA GLU A 291 -6.55 -14.77 18.67
C GLU A 291 -6.37 -14.79 17.13
N GLY A 292 -6.22 -13.66 16.45
CA GLY A 292 -6.04 -13.57 15.00
C GLY A 292 -7.21 -14.13 14.20
N ARG A 293 -8.43 -14.06 14.72
CA ARG A 293 -9.58 -14.70 14.05
C ARG A 293 -9.98 -13.97 12.76
N GLY A 294 -9.92 -12.62 12.74
CA GLY A 294 -10.22 -11.82 11.56
C GLY A 294 -9.21 -12.14 10.44
N ALA A 295 -7.92 -12.03 10.75
CA ALA A 295 -6.83 -12.36 9.83
C ALA A 295 -6.89 -13.82 9.31
N ALA A 296 -7.18 -14.79 10.21
CA ALA A 296 -7.34 -16.18 9.79
C ALA A 296 -8.55 -16.38 8.87
N SER A 297 -9.70 -15.77 9.21
CA SER A 297 -10.90 -15.84 8.37
C SER A 297 -10.70 -15.19 7.01
N CYS A 298 -9.95 -14.08 6.97
CA CYS A 298 -9.60 -13.37 5.74
C CYS A 298 -8.76 -14.25 4.80
N MET A 299 -7.69 -14.86 5.30
CA MET A 299 -6.88 -15.81 4.53
C MET A 299 -7.69 -17.02 4.07
N GLN A 300 -8.52 -17.60 4.95
CA GLN A 300 -9.38 -18.74 4.57
C GLN A 300 -10.36 -18.35 3.46
N MET A 301 -11.01 -17.18 3.55
CA MET A 301 -11.91 -16.68 2.50
C MET A 301 -11.19 -16.51 1.17
N ALA A 302 -9.95 -16.02 1.17
CA ALA A 302 -9.16 -15.90 -0.07
C ALA A 302 -8.83 -17.26 -0.67
N LEU A 303 -8.53 -18.27 0.14
CA LEU A 303 -8.33 -19.65 -0.32
C LEU A 303 -9.62 -20.25 -0.88
N ASP A 304 -10.74 -20.09 -0.18
CA ASP A 304 -12.04 -20.63 -0.57
C ASP A 304 -12.52 -20.03 -1.89
N THR A 305 -12.39 -18.69 -2.06
CA THR A 305 -12.76 -18.01 -3.30
C THR A 305 -11.88 -18.41 -4.47
N ALA A 306 -10.61 -18.73 -4.23
CA ALA A 306 -9.67 -19.23 -5.22
C ALA A 306 -9.82 -20.74 -5.53
N GLY A 307 -10.56 -21.48 -4.70
CA GLY A 307 -10.63 -22.95 -4.76
C GLY A 307 -9.30 -23.63 -4.42
N LEU A 308 -8.47 -23.00 -3.60
CA LEU A 308 -7.15 -23.47 -3.20
C LEU A 308 -7.20 -24.33 -1.92
N LYS A 309 -6.30 -25.30 -1.86
CA LYS A 309 -5.92 -25.96 -0.61
C LYS A 309 -4.73 -25.22 0.02
N THR A 310 -4.53 -25.40 1.31
CA THR A 310 -3.37 -24.83 2.01
C THR A 310 -2.02 -25.30 1.46
N THR A 311 -1.99 -26.47 0.80
CA THR A 311 -0.80 -27.03 0.15
C THR A 311 -0.45 -26.40 -1.18
N ASP A 312 -1.34 -25.59 -1.74
CA ASP A 312 -1.17 -24.98 -3.06
C ASP A 312 -0.50 -23.58 -2.97
N VAL A 313 -0.29 -23.09 -1.73
CA VAL A 313 0.34 -21.79 -1.48
C VAL A 313 1.84 -21.95 -1.31
N ASP A 314 2.61 -21.23 -2.13
CA ASP A 314 4.07 -21.31 -2.16
C ASP A 314 4.75 -20.17 -1.41
N TYR A 315 4.05 -19.04 -1.22
CA TYR A 315 4.61 -17.86 -0.58
C TYR A 315 3.52 -16.98 0.06
N ILE A 316 3.86 -16.36 1.18
CA ILE A 316 3.03 -15.33 1.84
C ILE A 316 3.85 -14.05 1.99
N ASN A 317 3.41 -12.96 1.35
CA ASN A 317 3.83 -11.62 1.69
C ASN A 317 2.96 -11.16 2.87
N ALA A 318 3.55 -11.10 4.04
CA ALA A 318 2.85 -10.86 5.28
C ALA A 318 2.56 -9.36 5.48
N HIS A 319 1.54 -9.07 6.27
CA HIS A 319 1.34 -7.71 6.78
C HIS A 319 2.56 -7.24 7.57
N GLY A 320 3.08 -8.05 8.50
CA GLY A 320 4.40 -7.93 9.11
C GLY A 320 4.88 -6.50 9.36
N THR A 321 4.24 -5.79 10.28
CA THR A 321 4.48 -4.34 10.47
C THR A 321 5.67 -4.01 11.36
N SER A 322 6.35 -5.00 11.94
CA SER A 322 7.38 -4.76 12.97
C SER A 322 6.81 -4.26 14.30
N THR A 323 5.51 -4.50 14.56
CA THR A 323 4.90 -4.21 15.85
C THR A 323 4.84 -5.46 16.73
N GLY A 324 4.92 -5.27 18.05
CA GLY A 324 4.93 -6.39 18.98
C GLY A 324 3.67 -7.25 18.93
N LEU A 325 2.51 -6.64 18.63
CA LEU A 325 1.23 -7.33 18.60
C LEU A 325 0.95 -7.97 17.25
N ASN A 326 1.01 -7.19 16.14
CA ASN A 326 0.63 -7.68 14.81
C ASN A 326 1.43 -8.92 14.41
N ASP A 327 2.75 -8.87 14.48
CA ASP A 327 3.61 -9.94 13.93
C ASP A 327 3.38 -11.27 14.64
N ARG A 328 3.17 -11.23 15.96
CA ARG A 328 2.81 -12.42 16.75
C ARG A 328 1.42 -12.95 16.37
N VAL A 329 0.44 -12.07 16.21
CA VAL A 329 -0.94 -12.47 15.91
C VAL A 329 -1.06 -12.98 14.48
N GLU A 330 -0.38 -12.36 13.52
CA GLU A 330 -0.32 -12.84 12.14
C GLU A 330 0.33 -14.22 12.05
N THR A 331 1.43 -14.45 12.78
CA THR A 331 2.03 -15.78 12.92
C THR A 331 1.03 -16.81 13.42
N LEU A 332 0.26 -16.47 14.45
CA LEU A 332 -0.80 -17.33 14.99
C LEU A 332 -1.92 -17.59 13.95
N ALA A 333 -2.33 -16.54 13.22
CA ALA A 333 -3.37 -16.67 12.20
C ALA A 333 -2.93 -17.57 11.03
N ILE A 334 -1.69 -17.41 10.54
CA ILE A 334 -1.10 -18.30 9.53
C ILE A 334 -1.10 -19.75 10.01
N LYS A 335 -0.67 -20.01 11.24
CA LYS A 335 -0.69 -21.37 11.82
C LYS A 335 -2.11 -21.93 11.92
N LYS A 336 -3.11 -21.12 12.28
CA LYS A 336 -4.51 -21.56 12.34
C LYS A 336 -5.06 -21.99 10.99
N VAL A 337 -4.73 -21.28 9.93
CA VAL A 337 -5.20 -21.58 8.56
C VAL A 337 -4.46 -22.76 7.97
N PHE A 338 -3.14 -22.77 8.08
CA PHE A 338 -2.26 -23.70 7.35
C PHE A 338 -1.85 -24.93 8.16
N GLY A 339 -2.08 -24.98 9.48
CA GLY A 339 -1.65 -26.08 10.33
C GLY A 339 -0.14 -26.37 10.20
N ASP A 340 0.23 -27.65 10.04
CA ASP A 340 1.63 -28.05 9.85
C ASP A 340 2.25 -27.50 8.54
N GLN A 341 1.42 -27.14 7.55
CA GLN A 341 1.91 -26.54 6.31
C GLN A 341 2.50 -25.15 6.53
N ALA A 342 2.06 -24.41 7.57
CA ALA A 342 2.58 -23.09 7.91
C ALA A 342 4.12 -23.07 8.05
N TYR A 343 4.72 -24.16 8.56
CA TYR A 343 6.16 -24.28 8.74
C TYR A 343 6.95 -24.57 7.44
N LYS A 344 6.24 -24.81 6.34
CA LYS A 344 6.82 -25.13 5.03
C LYS A 344 6.68 -23.97 4.04
N ILE A 345 5.73 -23.06 4.29
CA ILE A 345 5.50 -21.91 3.43
C ILE A 345 6.45 -20.78 3.85
N PRO A 346 7.32 -20.30 2.94
CA PRO A 346 8.12 -19.12 3.20
C PRO A 346 7.23 -17.88 3.33
N VAL A 347 7.53 -17.06 4.32
CA VAL A 347 6.86 -15.80 4.64
C VAL A 347 7.86 -14.68 4.60
N SER A 348 7.55 -13.51 4.06
CA SER A 348 8.38 -12.32 4.28
C SER A 348 7.54 -11.05 4.39
N SER A 349 8.12 -10.03 5.01
CA SER A 349 7.54 -8.70 5.04
C SER A 349 8.48 -7.69 4.38
N THR A 350 8.07 -7.22 3.22
CA THR A 350 8.77 -6.17 2.46
C THR A 350 8.65 -4.78 3.09
N LYS A 351 7.89 -4.65 4.18
CA LYS A 351 7.89 -3.44 5.02
C LYS A 351 9.21 -3.25 5.77
N SER A 352 10.03 -4.28 5.85
CA SER A 352 11.40 -4.16 6.37
C SER A 352 12.26 -3.22 5.52
N GLU A 353 12.04 -3.18 4.19
CA GLU A 353 12.78 -2.34 3.23
C GLU A 353 12.09 -0.99 2.98
N THR A 354 10.76 -1.02 2.76
CA THR A 354 10.00 0.16 2.32
C THR A 354 9.40 0.98 3.46
N GLY A 355 9.44 0.46 4.71
CA GLY A 355 8.55 0.94 5.75
C GLY A 355 7.08 0.58 5.44
N HIS A 356 6.18 1.05 6.25
CA HIS A 356 4.74 0.81 6.10
C HIS A 356 4.08 1.93 5.30
N LEU A 357 3.69 1.66 4.04
CA LEU A 357 3.08 2.65 3.14
C LEU A 357 1.58 2.89 3.42
N ILE A 358 1.07 2.44 4.56
CA ILE A 358 -0.31 2.58 5.03
C ILE A 358 -1.30 2.16 3.92
N ALA A 359 -2.12 3.07 3.39
CA ALA A 359 -3.13 2.76 2.38
C ALA A 359 -2.55 2.20 1.07
N ALA A 360 -1.29 2.49 0.74
CA ALA A 360 -0.62 1.99 -0.47
C ALA A 360 0.00 0.60 -0.31
N SER A 361 0.14 0.07 0.92
CA SER A 361 0.88 -1.16 1.20
C SER A 361 0.38 -2.36 0.40
N GLY A 362 -0.91 -2.62 0.40
CA GLY A 362 -1.47 -3.83 -0.22
C GLY A 362 -1.21 -3.93 -1.72
N ALA A 363 -1.27 -2.82 -2.44
CA ALA A 363 -0.99 -2.81 -3.86
C ALA A 363 0.50 -3.04 -4.15
N THR A 364 1.39 -2.40 -3.40
CA THR A 364 2.84 -2.59 -3.58
C THR A 364 3.24 -4.03 -3.26
N GLU A 365 2.70 -4.61 -2.21
CA GLU A 365 2.99 -5.98 -1.75
C GLU A 365 2.42 -7.04 -2.71
N MET A 366 1.23 -6.82 -3.28
CA MET A 366 0.71 -7.68 -4.34
C MET A 366 1.60 -7.62 -5.59
N ILE A 367 2.11 -6.45 -5.96
CA ILE A 367 3.06 -6.32 -7.08
C ILE A 367 4.34 -7.12 -6.77
N TYR A 368 4.86 -7.10 -5.54
CA TYR A 368 6.01 -7.91 -5.16
C TYR A 368 5.72 -9.42 -5.23
N CYS A 369 4.50 -9.85 -4.90
CA CYS A 369 4.07 -11.24 -5.12
C CYS A 369 4.11 -11.62 -6.61
N LEU A 370 3.61 -10.76 -7.51
CA LEU A 370 3.66 -10.99 -8.96
C LEU A 370 5.09 -11.04 -9.50
N LEU A 371 5.98 -10.17 -8.99
CA LEU A 371 7.39 -10.16 -9.37
C LEU A 371 8.14 -11.39 -8.81
N ALA A 372 7.79 -11.87 -7.62
CA ALA A 372 8.32 -13.11 -7.07
C ALA A 372 7.92 -14.32 -7.91
N ILE A 373 6.67 -14.37 -8.39
CA ILE A 373 6.19 -15.37 -9.34
C ILE A 373 6.92 -15.26 -10.68
N ARG A 374 7.11 -14.05 -11.23
CA ARG A 374 7.81 -13.82 -12.49
C ARG A 374 9.26 -14.33 -12.46
N ASP A 375 9.99 -13.95 -11.41
CA ASP A 375 11.44 -14.15 -11.33
C ASP A 375 11.84 -15.39 -10.54
N GLN A 376 10.88 -16.07 -9.90
CA GLN A 376 11.12 -17.26 -9.08
C GLN A 376 12.12 -16.98 -7.94
N ILE A 377 12.00 -15.79 -7.33
CA ILE A 377 12.84 -15.31 -6.22
C ILE A 377 11.93 -14.66 -5.17
N LEU A 378 12.07 -15.09 -3.93
CA LEU A 378 11.37 -14.54 -2.79
C LEU A 378 12.17 -13.39 -2.16
N PRO A 379 11.53 -12.23 -1.88
CA PRO A 379 12.17 -11.13 -1.20
C PRO A 379 12.43 -11.46 0.27
N PRO A 380 13.48 -10.90 0.89
CA PRO A 380 13.80 -11.17 2.29
C PRO A 380 12.89 -10.37 3.25
N THR A 381 12.91 -10.73 4.51
CA THR A 381 12.65 -9.83 5.64
C THR A 381 13.99 -9.40 6.20
N ILE A 382 14.40 -8.15 6.01
CA ILE A 382 15.67 -7.66 6.54
C ILE A 382 15.56 -7.32 8.03
N ASN A 383 16.72 -7.18 8.69
CA ASN A 383 16.84 -6.88 10.12
C ASN A 383 16.31 -7.98 11.05
N TYR A 384 16.13 -9.20 10.56
CA TYR A 384 15.79 -10.35 11.40
C TYR A 384 17.08 -10.89 12.02
N GLU A 385 17.33 -10.55 13.28
CA GLU A 385 18.58 -10.85 14.00
C GLU A 385 18.35 -11.71 15.23
N THR A 386 17.29 -11.42 15.98
CA THR A 386 16.94 -12.12 17.23
C THR A 386 15.62 -12.86 17.04
N PRO A 387 15.62 -14.20 16.98
CA PRO A 387 14.39 -14.98 16.88
C PRO A 387 13.41 -14.72 18.03
N ASP A 388 12.14 -14.48 17.71
CA ASP A 388 11.05 -14.40 18.69
C ASP A 388 10.36 -15.77 18.78
N PRO A 389 10.28 -16.39 19.98
CA PRO A 389 9.58 -17.67 20.14
C PRO A 389 8.10 -17.66 19.74
N ASN A 390 7.47 -16.49 19.66
CA ASN A 390 6.10 -16.33 19.19
C ASN A 390 5.97 -16.14 17.69
N CYS A 391 7.11 -15.96 17.01
CA CYS A 391 7.23 -15.77 15.55
C CYS A 391 8.25 -16.81 15.04
N ASP A 392 7.82 -18.06 14.90
CA ASP A 392 8.67 -19.24 14.66
C ASP A 392 8.49 -19.89 13.27
N LEU A 393 8.00 -19.11 12.29
CA LEU A 393 7.90 -19.53 10.89
C LEU A 393 9.19 -19.20 10.11
N ASP A 394 9.24 -19.58 8.84
CA ASP A 394 10.34 -19.21 7.93
C ASP A 394 10.09 -17.81 7.33
N TYR A 395 10.71 -16.79 7.90
CA TYR A 395 10.53 -15.39 7.48
C TYR A 395 11.51 -14.91 6.39
N ILE A 396 12.20 -15.81 5.72
CA ILE A 396 13.22 -15.50 4.68
C ILE A 396 14.24 -14.46 5.21
N PRO A 397 15.00 -14.77 6.26
CA PRO A 397 15.79 -13.78 6.96
C PRO A 397 16.92 -13.19 6.10
N ASN A 398 16.93 -11.86 5.98
CA ASN A 398 18.01 -11.00 5.49
C ASN A 398 18.50 -11.22 4.04
N THR A 399 18.15 -12.31 3.37
CA THR A 399 18.67 -12.61 2.03
C THR A 399 17.59 -13.22 1.15
N ALA A 400 17.40 -12.64 -0.03
CA ALA A 400 16.47 -13.16 -1.04
C ALA A 400 16.81 -14.62 -1.42
N ARG A 401 15.79 -15.42 -1.70
CA ARG A 401 15.93 -16.86 -1.92
C ARG A 401 15.19 -17.31 -3.18
N LYS A 402 15.85 -18.10 -4.03
CA LYS A 402 15.20 -18.77 -5.15
C LYS A 402 14.17 -19.78 -4.63
N ALA A 403 13.00 -19.80 -5.25
CA ALA A 403 11.93 -20.75 -4.95
C ALA A 403 11.06 -20.96 -6.18
N ASP A 404 10.41 -22.12 -6.27
CA ASP A 404 9.38 -22.37 -7.27
C ASP A 404 8.07 -21.80 -6.73
N VAL A 405 7.55 -20.74 -7.36
CA VAL A 405 6.42 -19.94 -6.87
C VAL A 405 5.35 -19.89 -7.94
N HIS A 406 4.22 -20.54 -7.69
CA HIS A 406 3.03 -20.51 -8.55
C HIS A 406 1.89 -19.73 -7.93
N VAL A 407 1.74 -19.80 -6.62
CA VAL A 407 0.67 -19.13 -5.86
C VAL A 407 1.24 -18.35 -4.69
N ALA A 408 0.90 -17.08 -4.62
CA ALA A 408 1.29 -16.21 -3.50
C ALA A 408 0.05 -15.55 -2.86
N LEU A 409 0.08 -15.39 -1.54
CA LEU A 409 -0.85 -14.58 -0.77
C LEU A 409 -0.20 -13.26 -0.38
N SER A 410 -1.00 -12.18 -0.35
CA SER A 410 -0.63 -10.88 0.21
C SER A 410 -1.62 -10.49 1.29
N ASN A 411 -1.14 -10.30 2.52
CA ASN A 411 -1.94 -9.99 3.70
C ASN A 411 -1.83 -8.53 4.09
N ASN A 412 -2.98 -7.90 4.39
CA ASN A 412 -3.03 -6.53 4.90
C ASN A 412 -4.10 -6.42 5.98
N PHE A 413 -3.70 -6.06 7.19
CA PHE A 413 -4.57 -5.92 8.36
C PHE A 413 -4.53 -4.48 8.85
N GLY A 414 -5.68 -3.80 8.81
CA GLY A 414 -5.77 -2.36 9.04
C GLY A 414 -6.30 -1.99 10.42
N PHE A 415 -5.90 -0.83 10.90
CA PHE A 415 -6.59 -0.19 12.02
C PHE A 415 -8.09 -0.06 11.69
N GLY A 416 -8.95 -0.19 12.71
CA GLY A 416 -10.38 -0.37 12.52
C GLY A 416 -10.78 -1.84 12.39
N GLY A 417 -9.81 -2.77 12.39
CA GLY A 417 -10.02 -4.22 12.29
C GLY A 417 -10.44 -4.66 10.88
N GLN A 418 -10.00 -3.97 9.86
CA GLN A 418 -10.28 -4.29 8.47
C GLN A 418 -9.16 -5.14 7.90
N ASP A 419 -9.46 -6.38 7.57
CA ASP A 419 -8.51 -7.37 7.10
C ASP A 419 -8.75 -7.68 5.61
N CYS A 420 -7.68 -7.77 4.84
CA CYS A 420 -7.70 -8.13 3.43
C CYS A 420 -6.58 -9.11 3.08
N THR A 421 -6.93 -10.16 2.33
CA THR A 421 -5.97 -11.07 1.72
C THR A 421 -6.27 -11.21 0.23
N LEU A 422 -5.25 -11.03 -0.60
CA LEU A 422 -5.29 -11.29 -2.04
C LEU A 422 -4.51 -12.57 -2.36
N ALA A 423 -5.03 -13.39 -3.26
CA ALA A 423 -4.35 -14.56 -3.79
C ALA A 423 -4.08 -14.38 -5.29
N VAL A 424 -2.82 -14.43 -5.67
CA VAL A 424 -2.37 -14.34 -7.06
C VAL A 424 -1.70 -15.62 -7.51
N ARG A 425 -1.89 -15.96 -8.79
CA ARG A 425 -1.34 -17.17 -9.39
C ARG A 425 -0.61 -16.86 -10.69
N LYS A 426 0.46 -17.63 -10.95
CA LYS A 426 1.14 -17.66 -12.25
C LYS A 426 0.12 -17.94 -13.35
N PHE A 427 0.17 -17.14 -14.40
CA PHE A 427 -0.65 -17.37 -15.59
C PHE A 427 0.00 -18.45 -16.46
N GLU A 428 -0.83 -19.43 -16.86
CA GLU A 428 -0.46 -20.57 -17.73
C GLU A 428 -1.27 -20.55 -19.01
#